data_f8c49c7363e7d38a2e99fe78e0ddec30
#
_entry.id   f8c49c7363e7d38a2e99fe78e0ddec30
#
_cell.length_a   1.000
_cell.length_b   1.000
_cell.length_c   1.000
_cell.angle_alpha   90.00
_cell.angle_beta   90.00
_cell.angle_gamma   90.00
#
_symmetry.space_group_name_H-M   'P 1'
#
loop_
_entity.id
_entity.type
_entity.pdbx_description
1 polymer ?
#
loop_
_entity_poly.entity_id
_entity_poly.type
_entity_poly.pdbx_seq_one_letter_code
_entity_poly.pdbx_strand_id
1 'polypeptide(L)'
;MLNKFIAANIVPSFSNDAVEELRRLMNDKRYFIESTGLSFGLAYPKFIKYLHKHGLTDSEIGFCCFYTIGLRGKDIANYMGMSQSGYYKFSSNLRKKFALEEKDTNIDIFLRNLFGKTAK
;
A
#
# COMPACT_ATOMS: atom_id res chain seq x y z
N MET A 1 3.14 -21.18 3.82
CA MET A 1 2.19 -20.60 4.77
C MET A 1 0.82 -20.38 4.17
N LEU A 2 0.72 -19.71 3.03
CA LEU A 2 -0.54 -19.53 2.30
C LEU A 2 -1.15 -20.87 1.85
N ASN A 3 -0.33 -21.80 1.40
CA ASN A 3 -0.80 -23.12 0.98
C ASN A 3 -1.42 -23.92 2.13
N LYS A 4 -0.82 -23.83 3.30
CA LYS A 4 -1.34 -24.46 4.50
C LYS A 4 -2.69 -23.86 4.88
N PHE A 5 -2.84 -22.57 4.70
CA PHE A 5 -4.08 -21.88 4.97
C PHE A 5 -5.17 -22.24 3.98
N ILE A 6 -4.83 -22.32 2.68
CA ILE A 6 -5.76 -22.75 1.63
C ILE A 6 -6.26 -24.16 1.88
N ALA A 7 -5.37 -25.06 2.28
CA ALA A 7 -5.75 -26.43 2.62
C ALA A 7 -6.74 -26.48 3.79
N ALA A 8 -6.56 -25.62 4.78
CA ALA A 8 -7.48 -25.50 5.90
C ALA A 8 -8.85 -24.98 5.48
N ASN A 9 -8.92 -24.16 4.43
CA ASN A 9 -10.17 -23.62 3.92
C ASN A 9 -11.07 -24.63 3.23
N ILE A 10 -10.53 -25.79 2.86
CA ILE A 10 -11.30 -26.86 2.24
C ILE A 10 -12.14 -27.57 3.28
N VAL A 11 -11.83 -27.42 4.55
CA VAL A 11 -12.61 -28.02 5.65
C VAL A 11 -13.90 -27.20 5.81
N PRO A 12 -15.10 -27.87 5.83
CA PRO A 12 -16.39 -27.18 5.84
C PRO A 12 -16.64 -26.28 7.05
N SER A 13 -15.95 -26.52 8.16
CA SER A 13 -16.05 -25.66 9.33
C SER A 13 -14.70 -25.08 9.65
N PHE A 14 -14.57 -23.76 9.57
CA PHE A 14 -13.36 -23.09 10.00
C PHE A 14 -13.20 -23.26 11.50
N SER A 15 -12.04 -23.76 11.91
CA SER A 15 -11.69 -23.67 13.32
C SER A 15 -11.46 -22.21 13.68
N ASN A 16 -11.68 -21.86 14.94
CA ASN A 16 -11.36 -20.53 15.44
C ASN A 16 -9.90 -20.17 15.19
N ASP A 17 -9.03 -21.18 15.25
CA ASP A 17 -7.60 -20.99 15.00
C ASP A 17 -7.31 -20.55 13.57
N ALA A 18 -8.02 -21.10 12.59
CA ALA A 18 -7.86 -20.73 11.19
C ALA A 18 -8.31 -19.29 10.96
N VAL A 19 -9.41 -18.88 11.57
CA VAL A 19 -9.90 -17.50 11.47
C VAL A 19 -8.92 -16.52 12.10
N GLU A 20 -8.38 -16.87 13.27
CA GLU A 20 -7.37 -16.04 13.94
C GLU A 20 -6.10 -15.91 13.11
N GLU A 21 -5.67 -17.00 12.48
CA GLU A 21 -4.48 -16.97 11.64
C GLU A 21 -4.70 -16.09 10.41
N LEU A 22 -5.91 -16.14 9.80
CA LEU A 22 -6.24 -15.28 8.68
C LEU A 22 -6.18 -13.80 9.08
N ARG A 23 -6.77 -13.46 10.23
CA ARG A 23 -6.73 -12.09 10.73
C ARG A 23 -5.31 -11.61 10.94
N ARG A 24 -4.46 -12.48 11.50
CA ARG A 24 -3.06 -12.15 11.75
C ARG A 24 -2.32 -11.88 10.45
N LEU A 25 -2.52 -12.73 9.43
CA LEU A 25 -1.89 -12.53 8.12
C LEU A 25 -2.33 -11.23 7.46
N MET A 26 -3.61 -10.90 7.55
CA MET A 26 -4.12 -9.65 7.01
C MET A 26 -3.57 -8.44 7.76
N ASN A 27 -3.49 -8.54 9.09
CA ASN A 27 -2.93 -7.48 9.93
C ASN A 27 -1.44 -7.33 9.68
N ASP A 28 -0.72 -8.43 9.46
CA ASP A 28 0.72 -8.39 9.18
C ASP A 28 1.03 -7.65 7.88
N LYS A 29 0.23 -7.87 6.84
CA LYS A 29 0.40 -7.15 5.57
C LYS A 29 0.19 -5.65 5.75
N ARG A 30 -0.86 -5.29 6.45
CA ARG A 30 -1.15 -3.89 6.76
C ARG A 30 -0.05 -3.27 7.60
N TYR A 31 0.37 -4.00 8.63
CA TYR A 31 1.47 -3.57 9.51
C TYR A 31 2.75 -3.37 8.70
N PHE A 32 3.05 -4.28 7.78
CA PHE A 32 4.25 -4.18 6.95
C PHE A 32 4.23 -2.89 6.11
N ILE A 33 3.08 -2.59 5.49
CA ILE A 33 2.95 -1.39 4.67
C ILE A 33 3.07 -0.13 5.52
N GLU A 34 2.41 -0.08 6.67
CA GLU A 34 2.48 1.07 7.56
C GLU A 34 3.89 1.24 8.14
N SER A 35 4.56 0.14 8.48
CA SER A 35 5.93 0.16 8.99
C SER A 35 6.91 0.70 7.94
N THR A 36 6.67 0.39 6.67
CA THR A 36 7.49 0.93 5.58
C THR A 36 7.38 2.44 5.55
N GLY A 37 6.18 2.99 5.70
CA GLY A 37 5.98 4.44 5.77
C GLY A 37 6.70 5.06 6.95
N LEU A 38 6.65 4.42 8.12
CA LEU A 38 7.35 4.91 9.30
C LEU A 38 8.86 4.91 9.10
N SER A 39 9.41 3.84 8.50
CA SER A 39 10.84 3.74 8.21
C SER A 39 11.27 4.83 7.23
N PHE A 40 10.48 5.09 6.20
CA PHE A 40 10.74 6.18 5.26
C PHE A 40 10.70 7.54 5.96
N GLY A 41 9.82 7.70 6.96
CA GLY A 41 9.72 8.93 7.73
C GLY A 41 10.99 9.25 8.49
N LEU A 42 11.69 8.24 8.95
CA LEU A 42 12.98 8.42 9.64
C LEU A 42 14.10 8.80 8.67
N ALA A 43 14.10 8.19 7.48
CA ALA A 43 15.14 8.44 6.48
C ALA A 43 14.84 9.64 5.59
N TYR A 44 13.57 9.87 5.27
CA TYR A 44 13.14 10.89 4.32
C TYR A 44 11.95 11.69 4.88
N PRO A 45 12.18 12.45 5.96
CA PRO A 45 11.09 13.12 6.66
C PRO A 45 10.34 14.16 5.81
N LYS A 46 11.02 14.82 4.88
CA LYS A 46 10.36 15.81 4.02
C LYS A 46 9.36 15.16 3.08
N PHE A 47 9.69 13.99 2.55
CA PHE A 47 8.80 13.26 1.67
C PHE A 47 7.53 12.83 2.42
N ILE A 48 7.70 12.23 3.58
CA ILE A 48 6.58 11.75 4.40
C ILE A 48 5.72 12.92 4.86
N LYS A 49 6.35 14.02 5.27
CA LYS A 49 5.63 15.23 5.68
C LYS A 49 4.76 15.77 4.55
N TYR A 50 5.28 15.77 3.33
CA TYR A 50 4.52 16.19 2.15
C TYR A 50 3.28 15.33 1.96
N LEU A 51 3.43 14.00 2.10
CA LEU A 51 2.29 13.09 1.95
C LEU A 51 1.24 13.32 3.03
N HIS A 52 1.65 13.49 4.28
CA HIS A 52 0.72 13.82 5.37
C HIS A 52 -0.03 15.12 5.10
N LYS A 53 0.66 16.10 4.59
CA LYS A 53 0.09 17.42 4.29
C LYS A 53 -1.03 17.31 3.25
N HIS A 54 -0.94 16.33 2.36
CA HIS A 54 -1.97 16.10 1.34
C HIS A 54 -3.09 15.17 1.83
N GLY A 55 -3.11 14.83 3.11
CA GLY A 55 -4.19 14.07 3.70
C GLY A 55 -4.14 12.57 3.46
N LEU A 56 -2.97 12.03 3.15
CA LEU A 56 -2.84 10.59 2.95
C LEU A 56 -2.92 9.85 4.29
N THR A 57 -3.56 8.68 4.26
CA THR A 57 -3.58 7.78 5.39
C THR A 57 -2.25 7.04 5.51
N ASP A 58 -2.01 6.39 6.65
CA ASP A 58 -0.79 5.62 6.86
C ASP A 58 -0.62 4.51 5.82
N SER A 59 -1.71 3.85 5.46
CA SER A 59 -1.69 2.83 4.40
C SER A 59 -1.35 3.42 3.04
N GLU A 60 -1.91 4.57 2.71
CA GLU A 60 -1.61 5.26 1.46
C GLU A 60 -0.16 5.71 1.41
N ILE A 61 0.37 6.19 2.53
CA ILE A 61 1.78 6.58 2.63
C ILE A 61 2.68 5.37 2.38
N GLY A 62 2.36 4.22 2.97
CA GLY A 62 3.12 3.00 2.72
C GLY A 62 3.13 2.61 1.25
N PHE A 63 1.97 2.69 0.59
CA PHE A 63 1.88 2.46 -0.86
C PHE A 63 2.80 3.41 -1.64
N CYS A 64 2.80 4.68 -1.29
CA CYS A 64 3.64 5.66 -1.96
C CYS A 64 5.12 5.33 -1.81
N CYS A 65 5.53 4.84 -0.64
CA CYS A 65 6.90 4.41 -0.43
C CYS A 65 7.29 3.24 -1.34
N PHE A 66 6.39 2.28 -1.54
CA PHE A 66 6.64 1.16 -2.45
C PHE A 66 6.77 1.63 -3.89
N TYR A 67 6.00 2.60 -4.32
CA TYR A 67 6.14 3.18 -5.65
C TYR A 67 7.54 3.77 -5.85
N THR A 68 8.08 4.44 -4.84
CA THR A 68 9.39 5.10 -4.97
C THR A 68 10.55 4.11 -5.12
N ILE A 69 10.41 2.90 -4.61
CA ILE A 69 11.45 1.88 -4.76
C ILE A 69 11.27 1.04 -6.02
N GLY A 70 10.34 1.43 -6.89
CA GLY A 70 10.19 0.84 -8.20
C GLY A 70 9.15 -0.25 -8.34
N LEU A 71 8.36 -0.51 -7.31
CA LEU A 71 7.28 -1.46 -7.41
C LEU A 71 6.11 -0.85 -8.17
N ARG A 72 5.43 -1.67 -8.96
CA ARG A 72 4.25 -1.23 -9.69
C ARG A 72 3.02 -1.33 -8.80
N GLY A 73 2.07 -0.43 -9.04
CA GLY A 73 0.83 -0.43 -8.28
C GLY A 73 0.09 -1.77 -8.35
N LYS A 74 0.12 -2.44 -9.51
CA LYS A 74 -0.50 -3.76 -9.67
C LYS A 74 0.13 -4.80 -8.75
N ASP A 75 1.45 -4.78 -8.59
CA ASP A 75 2.16 -5.72 -7.74
C ASP A 75 1.81 -5.49 -6.27
N ILE A 76 1.74 -4.23 -5.85
CA ILE A 76 1.35 -3.88 -4.50
C ILE A 76 -0.10 -4.31 -4.24
N ALA A 77 -0.98 -4.04 -5.20
CA ALA A 77 -2.39 -4.41 -5.09
C ALA A 77 -2.56 -5.93 -4.97
N ASN A 78 -1.82 -6.69 -5.78
CA ASN A 78 -1.84 -8.15 -5.71
C ASN A 78 -1.38 -8.65 -4.35
N TYR A 79 -0.32 -8.06 -3.81
CA TYR A 79 0.17 -8.41 -2.48
C TYR A 79 -0.90 -8.15 -1.42
N MET A 80 -1.62 -7.04 -1.54
CA MET A 80 -2.66 -6.66 -0.59
C MET A 80 -3.99 -7.39 -0.82
N GLY A 81 -4.10 -8.16 -1.88
CA GLY A 81 -5.34 -8.86 -2.20
C GLY A 81 -6.44 -7.95 -2.74
N MET A 82 -6.08 -6.82 -3.30
CA MET A 82 -7.06 -5.91 -3.90
C MET A 82 -7.58 -6.44 -5.22
N SER A 83 -8.87 -6.27 -5.48
CA SER A 83 -9.42 -6.50 -6.80
C SER A 83 -8.96 -5.39 -7.76
N GLN A 84 -9.10 -5.63 -9.05
CA GLN A 84 -8.74 -4.64 -10.06
C GLN A 84 -9.56 -3.35 -9.88
N SER A 85 -10.86 -3.47 -9.65
CA SER A 85 -11.71 -2.31 -9.41
C SER A 85 -11.34 -1.59 -8.11
N GLY A 86 -10.99 -2.34 -7.07
CA GLY A 86 -10.52 -1.76 -5.80
C GLY A 86 -9.23 -0.98 -5.98
N TYR A 87 -8.31 -1.50 -6.77
CA TYR A 87 -7.06 -0.82 -7.06
C TYR A 87 -7.30 0.48 -7.85
N TYR A 88 -8.16 0.45 -8.86
CA TYR A 88 -8.47 1.66 -9.64
C TYR A 88 -9.09 2.74 -8.77
N LYS A 89 -9.99 2.35 -7.87
CA LYS A 89 -10.60 3.29 -6.94
C LYS A 89 -9.56 3.90 -6.00
N PHE A 90 -8.68 3.07 -5.48
CA PHE A 90 -7.58 3.50 -4.60
C PHE A 90 -6.66 4.49 -5.32
N SER A 91 -6.24 4.14 -6.53
CA SER A 91 -5.35 4.99 -7.34
C SER A 91 -6.02 6.31 -7.69
N SER A 92 -7.30 6.28 -8.04
CA SER A 92 -8.07 7.49 -8.35
C SER A 92 -8.14 8.41 -7.13
N ASN A 93 -8.36 7.87 -5.95
CA ASN A 93 -8.38 8.66 -4.71
C ASN A 93 -7.03 9.29 -4.42
N LEU A 94 -5.94 8.55 -4.62
CA LEU A 94 -4.59 9.10 -4.46
C LEU A 94 -4.34 10.25 -5.41
N ARG A 95 -4.70 10.08 -6.68
CA ARG A 95 -4.54 11.13 -7.68
C ARG A 95 -5.30 12.39 -7.29
N LYS A 96 -6.50 12.24 -6.75
CA LYS A 96 -7.29 13.38 -6.28
C LYS A 96 -6.61 14.11 -5.12
N LYS A 97 -6.01 13.37 -4.21
CA LYS A 97 -5.31 13.98 -3.06
C LYS A 97 -4.10 14.78 -3.50
N PHE A 98 -3.46 14.40 -4.60
CA PHE A 98 -2.36 15.15 -5.19
C PHE A 98 -2.80 16.17 -6.24
N ALA A 99 -4.11 16.32 -6.45
CA ALA A 99 -4.69 17.19 -7.47
C ALA A 99 -4.22 16.86 -8.89
N LEU A 100 -4.00 15.58 -9.17
CA LEU A 100 -3.63 15.12 -10.51
C LEU A 100 -4.88 14.80 -11.32
N GLU A 101 -4.89 15.22 -12.58
CA GLU A 101 -5.95 14.89 -13.51
C GLU A 101 -5.70 13.50 -14.11
N GLU A 102 -6.77 12.88 -14.64
CA GLU A 102 -6.67 11.52 -15.20
C GLU A 102 -5.69 11.41 -16.36
N LYS A 103 -5.50 12.49 -17.11
CA LYS A 103 -4.61 12.53 -18.27
C LYS A 103 -3.17 12.89 -17.93
N ASP A 104 -2.91 13.18 -16.66
CA ASP A 104 -1.58 13.59 -16.22
C ASP A 104 -0.67 12.38 -16.03
N THR A 105 0.55 12.67 -15.63
CA THR A 105 1.59 11.70 -15.33
C THR A 105 1.08 10.56 -14.46
N ASN A 106 1.51 9.35 -14.73
CA ASN A 106 1.21 8.21 -13.88
C ASN A 106 1.62 8.47 -12.44
N ILE A 107 0.84 7.94 -11.50
CA ILE A 107 1.06 8.18 -10.08
C ILE A 107 2.47 7.73 -9.63
N ASP A 108 2.96 6.61 -10.16
CA ASP A 108 4.29 6.11 -9.81
C ASP A 108 5.39 7.05 -10.28
N ILE A 109 5.27 7.61 -11.47
CA ILE A 109 6.24 8.59 -11.99
C ILE A 109 6.19 9.86 -11.15
N PHE A 110 4.98 10.33 -10.85
CA PHE A 110 4.80 11.52 -10.00
C PHE A 110 5.48 11.33 -8.64
N LEU A 111 5.28 10.17 -8.01
CA LEU A 111 5.83 9.91 -6.69
C LEU A 111 7.35 9.78 -6.70
N ARG A 112 7.92 9.16 -7.75
CA ARG A 112 9.37 9.08 -7.88
C ARG A 112 9.98 10.46 -8.04
N ASN A 113 9.35 11.32 -8.85
CA ASN A 113 9.83 12.69 -9.04
C ASN A 113 9.73 13.49 -7.74
N LEU A 114 8.61 13.36 -7.03
CA LEU A 114 8.41 14.00 -5.74
C LEU A 114 9.46 13.54 -4.73
N PHE A 115 9.71 12.23 -4.67
CA PHE A 115 10.72 11.67 -3.79
C PHE A 115 12.10 12.26 -4.11
N GLY A 116 12.46 12.32 -5.39
CA GLY A 116 13.74 12.90 -5.81
C GLY A 116 13.91 14.34 -5.40
N LYS A 117 12.83 15.12 -5.40
CA LYS A 117 12.86 16.53 -4.99
C LYS A 117 12.93 16.71 -3.48
N THR A 118 12.33 15.82 -2.72
CA THR A 118 12.19 15.98 -1.27
C THR A 118 13.19 15.17 -0.45
N ALA A 119 13.88 14.22 -1.07
CA ALA A 119 14.82 13.33 -0.38
C ALA A 119 16.13 14.01 0.00
N LYS A 120 16.38 15.20 -0.49
CA LYS A 120 17.61 15.94 -0.21
C LYS A 120 17.50 16.81 1.04
#